data_5da4f3faa79b20b1ca7495809bded753
#
_entry.id   5da4f3faa79b20b1ca7495809bded753
#
_cell.length_a   1.000
_cell.length_b   1.000
_cell.length_c   1.000
_cell.angle_alpha   90.00
_cell.angle_beta   90.00
_cell.angle_gamma   90.00
#
_symmetry.space_group_name_H-M   'P 1'
#
loop_
_entity.id
_entity.type
_entity.pdbx_description
1 polymer ?
#
loop_
_entity_poly.entity_id
_entity_poly.type
_entity_poly.pdbx_seq_one_letter_code
_entity_poly.pdbx_strand_id
1 'polypeptide(L)'
;MEITCSFCETSFEFPDERLPEAKKFKLNCPKCREPLLIEQNSEHGQMIAPEAFPHDATVALMYVPDNELAERIGDFLKSKGIYISEAQTVTVALEKMRINYYQMLILEENDASQAILNATRKWDGLRRRDINVVYLNTDTQSMQQSEAFFRGVNFVIGKSDVKRVEQFLEIILKEYKDYKEMWVLAEKKARMGG
;
A
#
# COMPACT_ATOMS: atom_id res chain seq x y z
N MET A 1 -16.64 5.90 14.57
CA MET A 1 -17.68 6.38 13.62
C MET A 1 -18.72 7.21 14.35
N GLU A 2 -19.26 8.27 13.71
CA GLU A 2 -20.36 9.08 14.29
C GLU A 2 -21.72 8.47 13.90
N ILE A 3 -22.61 8.31 14.87
CA ILE A 3 -23.95 7.73 14.69
C ILE A 3 -25.00 8.73 15.18
N THR A 4 -25.98 9.04 14.31
CA THR A 4 -27.12 9.88 14.69
C THR A 4 -28.36 9.01 14.93
N CYS A 5 -28.97 9.18 16.11
CA CYS A 5 -30.17 8.43 16.48
C CYS A 5 -31.38 8.89 15.69
N SER A 6 -32.04 7.99 14.98
CA SER A 6 -33.27 8.30 14.23
C SER A 6 -34.49 8.63 15.08
N PHE A 7 -34.45 8.35 16.38
CA PHE A 7 -35.57 8.62 17.30
C PHE A 7 -35.45 9.93 18.07
N CYS A 8 -34.25 10.31 18.46
CA CYS A 8 -34.03 11.51 19.28
C CYS A 8 -33.00 12.50 18.69
N GLU A 9 -32.56 12.25 17.45
CA GLU A 9 -31.65 13.09 16.67
C GLU A 9 -30.31 13.42 17.35
N THR A 10 -29.96 12.69 18.40
CA THR A 10 -28.69 12.88 19.09
C THR A 10 -27.58 12.15 18.36
N SER A 11 -26.50 12.86 18.03
CA SER A 11 -25.27 12.26 17.51
C SER A 11 -24.34 11.84 18.66
N PHE A 12 -23.67 10.69 18.49
CA PHE A 12 -22.68 10.20 19.42
C PHE A 12 -21.61 9.40 18.69
N GLU A 13 -20.39 9.44 19.23
CA GLU A 13 -19.27 8.67 18.67
C GLU A 13 -19.27 7.24 19.23
N PHE A 14 -19.11 6.28 18.33
CA PHE A 14 -18.88 4.88 18.68
C PHE A 14 -17.47 4.48 18.27
N PRO A 15 -16.63 3.95 19.21
CA PRO A 15 -15.26 3.55 18.89
C PRO A 15 -15.21 2.46 17.86
N ASP A 16 -14.40 2.64 16.83
CA ASP A 16 -14.27 1.68 15.72
C ASP A 16 -13.72 0.32 16.18
N GLU A 17 -12.93 0.30 17.27
CA GLU A 17 -12.37 -0.91 17.87
C GLU A 17 -13.43 -1.86 18.48
N ARG A 18 -14.65 -1.37 18.74
CA ARG A 18 -15.76 -2.13 19.30
C ARG A 18 -16.83 -2.51 18.29
N LEU A 19 -16.60 -2.23 17.01
CA LEU A 19 -17.53 -2.59 15.96
C LEU A 19 -17.51 -4.10 15.76
N PRO A 20 -18.69 -4.78 15.76
CA PRO A 20 -18.78 -6.17 15.38
C PRO A 20 -18.42 -6.33 13.88
N GLU A 21 -17.80 -7.44 13.51
CA GLU A 21 -17.51 -7.76 12.09
C GLU A 21 -18.79 -8.02 11.24
N ALA A 22 -19.95 -7.95 11.86
CA ALA A 22 -21.24 -8.19 11.21
C ALA A 22 -21.70 -6.94 10.41
N LYS A 23 -22.10 -7.13 9.16
CA LYS A 23 -22.61 -6.06 8.29
C LYS A 23 -23.82 -5.29 8.87
N LYS A 24 -24.57 -5.89 9.79
CA LYS A 24 -25.69 -5.28 10.49
C LYS A 24 -25.62 -5.66 11.96
N PHE A 25 -25.67 -4.68 12.82
CA PHE A 25 -25.72 -4.91 14.27
C PHE A 25 -26.69 -3.95 14.95
N LYS A 26 -27.15 -4.31 16.13
CA LYS A 26 -28.04 -3.50 16.94
C LYS A 26 -27.24 -2.76 18.01
N LEU A 27 -27.45 -1.47 18.13
CA LEU A 27 -26.88 -0.61 19.15
C LEU A 27 -28.00 0.17 19.83
N ASN A 28 -27.99 0.28 21.16
CA ASN A 28 -28.95 1.10 21.86
C ASN A 28 -28.45 2.55 21.96
N CYS A 29 -29.31 3.51 21.64
CA CYS A 29 -28.98 4.92 21.79
C CYS A 29 -28.64 5.24 23.25
N PRO A 30 -27.52 5.90 23.56
CA PRO A 30 -27.14 6.23 24.92
C PRO A 30 -28.11 7.23 25.59
N LYS A 31 -28.87 8.00 24.81
CA LYS A 31 -29.80 9.01 25.34
C LYS A 31 -31.23 8.45 25.51
N CYS A 32 -31.83 7.89 24.47
CA CYS A 32 -33.21 7.43 24.53
C CYS A 32 -33.35 5.90 24.72
N ARG A 33 -32.25 5.14 24.67
CA ARG A 33 -32.17 3.68 24.82
C ARG A 33 -32.91 2.88 23.73
N GLU A 34 -33.44 3.55 22.71
CA GLU A 34 -34.06 2.84 21.58
C GLU A 34 -33.03 2.07 20.76
N PRO A 35 -33.37 0.86 20.29
CA PRO A 35 -32.47 0.04 19.50
C PRO A 35 -32.36 0.63 18.08
N LEU A 36 -31.14 0.97 17.71
CA LEU A 36 -30.77 1.41 16.36
C LEU A 36 -30.23 0.20 15.59
N LEU A 37 -30.78 -0.04 14.42
CA LEU A 37 -30.20 -0.99 13.48
C LEU A 37 -29.16 -0.22 12.68
N ILE A 38 -27.90 -0.48 12.95
CA ILE A 38 -26.79 0.09 12.22
C ILE A 38 -26.43 -0.86 11.10
N GLU A 39 -26.61 -0.41 9.86
CA GLU A 39 -26.00 -1.05 8.71
C GLU A 39 -24.64 -0.41 8.53
N GLN A 40 -23.58 -1.17 8.74
CA GLN A 40 -22.28 -0.74 8.27
C GLN A 40 -22.36 -0.72 6.76
N ASN A 41 -22.57 0.48 6.19
CA ASN A 41 -22.14 0.74 4.83
C ASN A 41 -20.62 0.65 4.86
N SER A 42 -20.13 -0.59 4.87
CA SER A 42 -18.76 -0.82 4.58
C SER A 42 -18.57 -0.38 3.13
N GLU A 43 -17.93 0.77 2.93
CA GLU A 43 -17.13 1.00 1.71
C GLU A 43 -16.10 -0.13 1.54
N HIS A 44 -16.10 -1.11 2.42
CA HIS A 44 -15.31 -2.33 2.52
C HIS A 44 -15.85 -3.48 1.67
N GLY A 45 -16.65 -3.23 0.68
CA GLY A 45 -17.30 -4.30 -0.08
C GLY A 45 -17.32 -4.15 -1.60
N GLN A 46 -16.47 -3.31 -2.19
CA GLN A 46 -16.12 -3.57 -3.58
C GLN A 46 -15.27 -4.84 -3.60
N MET A 47 -15.87 -5.95 -4.04
CA MET A 47 -15.09 -7.14 -4.41
C MET A 47 -14.14 -6.70 -5.52
N ILE A 48 -12.89 -6.44 -5.15
CA ILE A 48 -11.84 -6.12 -6.11
C ILE A 48 -11.57 -7.43 -6.84
N ALA A 49 -11.87 -7.46 -8.13
CA ALA A 49 -11.54 -8.61 -8.96
C ALA A 49 -10.01 -8.70 -9.12
N PRO A 50 -9.45 -9.93 -9.27
CA PRO A 50 -8.06 -10.09 -9.66
C PRO A 50 -7.76 -9.30 -10.93
N GLU A 51 -6.67 -8.55 -10.91
CA GLU A 51 -6.24 -7.78 -12.08
C GLU A 51 -5.59 -8.70 -13.11
N ALA A 52 -5.92 -8.50 -14.38
CA ALA A 52 -5.36 -9.29 -15.47
C ALA A 52 -4.22 -8.50 -16.14
N PHE A 53 -2.98 -8.94 -15.90
CA PHE A 53 -1.78 -8.44 -16.57
C PHE A 53 -1.15 -9.58 -17.40
N PRO A 54 -0.31 -9.27 -18.40
CA PRO A 54 0.47 -10.29 -19.09
C PRO A 54 1.30 -11.12 -18.09
N HIS A 55 1.53 -12.41 -18.40
CA HIS A 55 2.16 -13.37 -17.49
C HIS A 55 3.54 -12.90 -16.97
N ASP A 56 4.33 -12.26 -17.85
CA ASP A 56 5.69 -11.78 -17.51
C ASP A 56 5.73 -10.29 -17.19
N ALA A 57 4.58 -9.68 -16.93
CA ALA A 57 4.49 -8.25 -16.65
C ALA A 57 5.10 -7.91 -15.28
N THR A 58 5.93 -6.87 -15.26
CA THR A 58 6.27 -6.18 -14.02
C THR A 58 5.15 -5.22 -13.70
N VAL A 59 4.54 -5.36 -12.53
CA VAL A 59 3.41 -4.53 -12.08
C VAL A 59 3.78 -3.79 -10.81
N ALA A 60 3.55 -2.48 -10.80
CA ALA A 60 3.68 -1.64 -9.63
C ALA A 60 2.29 -1.30 -9.05
N LEU A 61 2.08 -1.58 -7.77
CA LEU A 61 0.97 -1.03 -7.01
C LEU A 61 1.37 0.36 -6.50
N MET A 62 0.55 1.36 -6.77
CA MET A 62 0.81 2.74 -6.41
C MET A 62 -0.30 3.27 -5.48
N TYR A 63 0.11 3.77 -4.32
CA TYR A 63 -0.71 4.54 -3.39
C TYR A 63 -0.04 5.90 -3.16
N VAL A 64 -0.37 6.85 -4.01
CA VAL A 64 0.14 8.22 -4.03
C VAL A 64 -1.05 9.16 -4.12
N PRO A 65 -1.50 9.75 -3.00
CA PRO A 65 -2.65 10.67 -2.98
C PRO A 65 -2.45 11.96 -3.76
N ASP A 66 -1.20 12.42 -3.94
CA ASP A 66 -0.89 13.55 -4.80
C ASP A 66 -1.05 13.15 -6.27
N ASN A 67 -2.12 13.62 -6.90
CA ASN A 67 -2.47 13.24 -8.28
C ASN A 67 -1.42 13.65 -9.31
N GLU A 68 -0.80 14.83 -9.17
CA GLU A 68 0.25 15.30 -10.10
C GLU A 68 1.49 14.40 -9.99
N LEU A 69 1.89 14.07 -8.76
CA LEU A 69 3.00 13.16 -8.51
C LEU A 69 2.67 11.74 -9.01
N ALA A 70 1.46 11.27 -8.78
CA ALA A 70 1.01 9.94 -9.23
C ALA A 70 1.05 9.82 -10.75
N GLU A 71 0.56 10.82 -11.50
CA GLU A 71 0.58 10.85 -12.95
C GLU A 71 2.02 10.81 -13.48
N ARG A 72 2.91 11.65 -12.96
CA ARG A 72 4.32 11.68 -13.34
C ARG A 72 5.03 10.35 -13.11
N ILE A 73 4.83 9.74 -11.95
CA ILE A 73 5.39 8.43 -11.63
C ILE A 73 4.81 7.37 -12.57
N GLY A 74 3.49 7.39 -12.78
CA GLY A 74 2.81 6.46 -13.66
C GLY A 74 3.32 6.50 -15.09
N ASP A 75 3.47 7.69 -15.66
CA ASP A 75 3.99 7.86 -17.04
C ASP A 75 5.44 7.43 -17.16
N PHE A 76 6.27 7.75 -16.16
CA PHE A 76 7.65 7.28 -16.14
C PHE A 76 7.70 5.75 -16.12
N LEU A 77 6.96 5.08 -15.23
CA LEU A 77 6.99 3.61 -15.12
C LEU A 77 6.43 2.94 -16.38
N LYS A 78 5.34 3.47 -16.96
CA LYS A 78 4.80 2.99 -18.24
C LYS A 78 5.85 3.08 -19.35
N SER A 79 6.64 4.16 -19.39
CA SER A 79 7.75 4.33 -20.38
C SER A 79 8.83 3.25 -20.22
N LYS A 80 8.95 2.64 -19.04
CA LYS A 80 9.86 1.51 -18.75
C LYS A 80 9.20 0.13 -18.93
N GLY A 81 7.97 0.07 -19.45
CA GLY A 81 7.21 -1.17 -19.64
C GLY A 81 6.64 -1.76 -18.35
N ILE A 82 6.53 -0.97 -17.29
CA ILE A 82 5.95 -1.39 -16.01
C ILE A 82 4.47 -1.03 -15.99
N TYR A 83 3.63 -2.02 -15.73
CA TYR A 83 2.19 -1.82 -15.57
C TYR A 83 1.87 -1.20 -14.22
N ILE A 84 0.82 -0.38 -14.18
CA ILE A 84 0.42 0.34 -12.98
C ILE A 84 -0.93 -0.15 -12.50
N SER A 85 -1.00 -0.48 -11.22
CA SER A 85 -2.22 -0.70 -10.47
C SER A 85 -2.33 0.43 -9.44
N GLU A 86 -3.30 1.32 -9.61
CA GLU A 86 -3.52 2.43 -8.68
C GLU A 86 -4.50 2.04 -7.57
N ALA A 87 -4.24 2.51 -6.37
CA ALA A 87 -5.12 2.40 -5.23
C ALA A 87 -5.46 3.79 -4.69
N GLN A 88 -6.75 4.14 -4.69
CA GLN A 88 -7.23 5.44 -4.24
C GLN A 88 -7.32 5.52 -2.71
N THR A 89 -7.45 4.37 -2.04
CA THR A 89 -7.52 4.27 -0.58
C THR A 89 -6.62 3.15 -0.07
N VAL A 90 -6.25 3.23 1.20
CA VAL A 90 -5.48 2.18 1.88
C VAL A 90 -6.22 0.85 1.87
N THR A 91 -7.53 0.86 2.05
CA THR A 91 -8.35 -0.35 2.02
C THR A 91 -8.25 -1.04 0.66
N VAL A 92 -8.38 -0.27 -0.43
CA VAL A 92 -8.21 -0.79 -1.81
C VAL A 92 -6.79 -1.33 -2.00
N ALA A 93 -5.76 -0.63 -1.53
CA ALA A 93 -4.38 -1.09 -1.63
C ALA A 93 -4.18 -2.43 -0.93
N LEU A 94 -4.65 -2.57 0.31
CA LEU A 94 -4.54 -3.80 1.10
C LEU A 94 -5.28 -4.98 0.46
N GLU A 95 -6.49 -4.76 -0.05
CA GLU A 95 -7.24 -5.79 -0.77
C GLU A 95 -6.55 -6.22 -2.07
N LYS A 96 -6.04 -5.27 -2.86
CA LYS A 96 -5.24 -5.56 -4.05
C LYS A 96 -4.00 -6.38 -3.71
N MET A 97 -3.26 -6.04 -2.65
CA MET A 97 -2.09 -6.78 -2.18
C MET A 97 -2.41 -8.19 -1.68
N ARG A 98 -3.66 -8.43 -1.26
CA ARG A 98 -4.11 -9.75 -0.80
C ARG A 98 -4.37 -10.71 -1.97
N ILE A 99 -4.92 -10.19 -3.08
CA ILE A 99 -5.40 -11.00 -4.20
C ILE A 99 -4.47 -11.00 -5.41
N ASN A 100 -3.57 -10.01 -5.53
CA ASN A 100 -2.63 -9.90 -6.64
C ASN A 100 -1.18 -9.93 -6.14
N TYR A 101 -0.26 -10.23 -7.06
CA TYR A 101 1.17 -10.16 -6.82
C TYR A 101 1.77 -8.97 -7.57
N TYR A 102 2.45 -8.11 -6.86
CA TYR A 102 3.12 -6.93 -7.41
C TYR A 102 4.63 -7.04 -7.20
N GLN A 103 5.42 -6.61 -8.19
CA GLN A 103 6.87 -6.58 -8.11
C GLN A 103 7.39 -5.27 -7.53
N MET A 104 6.53 -4.23 -7.48
CA MET A 104 6.88 -2.93 -6.93
C MET A 104 5.70 -2.34 -6.14
N LEU A 105 6.02 -1.68 -5.04
CA LEU A 105 5.08 -0.85 -4.29
C LEU A 105 5.64 0.57 -4.24
N ILE A 106 4.83 1.55 -4.62
CA ILE A 106 5.15 2.96 -4.49
C ILE A 106 4.14 3.60 -3.56
N LEU A 107 4.63 4.10 -2.44
CA LEU A 107 3.80 4.60 -1.35
C LEU A 107 4.25 6.02 -0.98
N GLU A 108 3.31 6.95 -0.92
CA GLU A 108 3.57 8.28 -0.38
C GLU A 108 3.42 8.30 1.14
N GLU A 109 4.33 8.99 1.85
CA GLU A 109 4.32 9.08 3.31
C GLU A 109 3.10 9.86 3.81
N ASN A 110 2.23 9.17 4.52
CA ASN A 110 1.14 9.71 5.28
C ASN A 110 0.72 8.70 6.37
N ASP A 111 -0.13 9.12 7.32
CA ASP A 111 -0.57 8.26 8.42
C ASP A 111 -1.24 6.97 7.92
N ALA A 112 -1.99 7.07 6.84
CA ALA A 112 -2.72 5.94 6.28
C ALA A 112 -1.79 4.92 5.61
N SER A 113 -0.71 5.33 4.97
CA SER A 113 0.26 4.44 4.30
C SER A 113 1.01 3.52 5.26
N GLN A 114 1.05 3.86 6.57
CA GLN A 114 1.64 2.98 7.60
C GLN A 114 0.94 1.62 7.67
N ALA A 115 -0.36 1.55 7.43
CA ALA A 115 -1.09 0.29 7.40
C ALA A 115 -0.57 -0.63 6.27
N ILE A 116 -0.25 -0.07 5.11
CA ILE A 116 0.32 -0.82 3.98
C ILE A 116 1.72 -1.32 4.34
N LEU A 117 2.58 -0.47 4.93
CA LEU A 117 3.91 -0.89 5.40
C LEU A 117 3.83 -1.99 6.46
N ASN A 118 2.90 -1.88 7.41
CA ASN A 118 2.68 -2.90 8.41
C ASN A 118 2.23 -4.24 7.81
N ALA A 119 1.47 -4.22 6.71
CA ALA A 119 1.12 -5.43 5.98
C ALA A 119 2.35 -6.06 5.30
N THR A 120 3.24 -5.26 4.68
CA THR A 120 4.47 -5.78 4.05
C THR A 120 5.43 -6.41 5.07
N ARG A 121 5.48 -5.89 6.30
CA ARG A 121 6.32 -6.43 7.39
C ARG A 121 5.92 -7.83 7.85
N LYS A 122 4.68 -8.22 7.58
CA LYS A 122 4.15 -9.57 7.92
C LYS A 122 4.49 -10.62 6.85
N TRP A 123 5.01 -10.21 5.71
CA TRP A 123 5.37 -11.15 4.66
C TRP A 123 6.62 -11.95 5.04
N ASP A 124 6.66 -13.19 4.56
CA ASP A 124 7.88 -13.99 4.67
C ASP A 124 9.04 -13.37 3.89
N GLY A 125 10.27 -13.79 4.22
CA GLY A 125 11.47 -13.20 3.64
C GLY A 125 11.59 -13.41 2.13
N LEU A 126 11.02 -14.48 1.56
CA LEU A 126 11.06 -14.72 0.13
C LEU A 126 10.16 -13.72 -0.60
N ARG A 127 8.90 -13.61 -0.17
CA ARG A 127 7.96 -12.63 -0.73
C ARG A 127 8.50 -11.20 -0.60
N ARG A 128 9.07 -10.85 0.58
CA ARG A 128 9.56 -9.49 0.82
C ARG A 128 10.73 -9.12 -0.10
N ARG A 129 11.60 -10.08 -0.47
CA ARG A 129 12.72 -9.85 -1.40
C ARG A 129 12.29 -9.61 -2.83
N ASP A 130 11.17 -10.20 -3.23
CA ASP A 130 10.67 -10.12 -4.61
C ASP A 130 9.94 -8.82 -4.91
N ILE A 131 9.74 -7.98 -3.91
CA ILE A 131 9.00 -6.74 -4.04
C ILE A 131 9.89 -5.56 -3.71
N ASN A 132 10.00 -4.63 -4.67
CA ASN A 132 10.66 -3.34 -4.49
C ASN A 132 9.71 -2.35 -3.84
N VAL A 133 9.93 -1.98 -2.59
CA VAL A 133 9.12 -1.00 -1.87
C VAL A 133 9.82 0.34 -1.85
N VAL A 134 9.22 1.33 -2.49
CA VAL A 134 9.69 2.72 -2.55
C VAL A 134 8.76 3.62 -1.74
N TYR A 135 9.32 4.39 -0.83
CA TYR A 135 8.58 5.28 0.05
C TYR A 135 8.93 6.73 -0.26
N LEU A 136 7.93 7.51 -0.65
CA LEU A 136 8.07 8.85 -1.20
C LEU A 136 7.73 9.92 -0.16
N ASN A 137 8.19 11.14 -0.44
CA ASN A 137 7.80 12.35 0.28
C ASN A 137 8.18 12.32 1.78
N THR A 138 9.32 11.66 2.09
CA THR A 138 9.86 11.56 3.46
C THR A 138 10.59 12.83 3.87
N ASP A 139 10.68 13.10 5.18
CA ASP A 139 11.47 14.23 5.71
C ASP A 139 12.99 13.94 5.70
N THR A 140 13.41 12.81 5.16
CA THR A 140 14.78 12.36 5.12
C THR A 140 15.42 12.60 3.74
N GLN A 141 16.75 12.47 3.67
CA GLN A 141 17.47 12.53 2.40
C GLN A 141 17.11 11.33 1.52
N SER A 142 16.95 11.56 0.21
CA SER A 142 16.72 10.49 -0.76
C SER A 142 17.86 9.48 -0.78
N MET A 143 17.52 8.22 -1.03
CA MET A 143 18.44 7.08 -1.11
C MET A 143 19.21 6.78 0.19
N GLN A 144 18.75 7.29 1.33
CA GLN A 144 19.37 7.02 2.61
C GLN A 144 19.08 5.59 3.08
N GLN A 145 20.08 4.71 2.97
CA GLN A 145 19.93 3.27 3.26
C GLN A 145 19.52 2.97 4.70
N SER A 146 20.07 3.69 5.68
CA SER A 146 19.70 3.52 7.09
C SER A 146 18.23 3.83 7.34
N GLU A 147 17.68 4.86 6.71
CA GLU A 147 16.27 5.22 6.82
C GLU A 147 15.37 4.20 6.13
N ALA A 148 15.75 3.77 4.92
CA ALA A 148 15.02 2.72 4.21
C ALA A 148 14.96 1.42 5.05
N PHE A 149 16.08 1.03 5.66
CA PHE A 149 16.16 -0.13 6.55
C PHE A 149 15.28 0.04 7.79
N PHE A 150 15.34 1.19 8.46
CA PHE A 150 14.53 1.48 9.65
C PHE A 150 13.03 1.40 9.34
N ARG A 151 12.61 1.94 8.19
CA ARG A 151 11.20 1.89 7.73
C ARG A 151 10.79 0.52 7.20
N GLY A 152 11.74 -0.38 6.91
CA GLY A 152 11.47 -1.68 6.32
C GLY A 152 11.10 -1.61 4.83
N VAL A 153 11.61 -0.59 4.12
CA VAL A 153 11.45 -0.39 2.67
C VAL A 153 12.77 -0.60 1.94
N ASN A 154 12.77 -0.63 0.61
CA ASN A 154 14.01 -0.75 -0.16
C ASN A 154 14.64 0.63 -0.39
N PHE A 155 13.82 1.62 -0.68
CA PHE A 155 14.29 2.97 -1.01
C PHE A 155 13.37 4.04 -0.42
N VAL A 156 13.97 5.19 -0.11
CA VAL A 156 13.25 6.40 0.29
C VAL A 156 13.57 7.54 -0.68
N ILE A 157 12.57 8.37 -0.98
CA ILE A 157 12.73 9.62 -1.73
C ILE A 157 12.22 10.75 -0.85
N GLY A 158 13.10 11.69 -0.52
CA GLY A 158 12.81 12.83 0.34
C GLY A 158 11.97 13.90 -0.36
N LYS A 159 11.24 14.70 0.43
CA LYS A 159 10.41 15.81 -0.04
C LYS A 159 11.14 16.79 -0.93
N SER A 160 12.41 17.09 -0.63
CA SER A 160 13.26 17.98 -1.43
C SER A 160 13.48 17.51 -2.86
N ASP A 161 13.38 16.22 -3.09
CA ASP A 161 13.74 15.56 -4.35
C ASP A 161 12.54 15.08 -5.18
N VAL A 162 11.32 15.21 -4.66
CA VAL A 162 10.07 14.80 -5.34
C VAL A 162 9.94 15.43 -6.74
N LYS A 163 10.43 16.66 -6.91
CA LYS A 163 10.46 17.31 -8.24
C LYS A 163 11.35 16.58 -9.26
N ARG A 164 12.23 15.70 -8.82
CA ARG A 164 13.15 14.88 -9.64
C ARG A 164 12.87 13.39 -9.47
N VAL A 165 11.64 13.03 -9.14
CA VAL A 165 11.25 11.66 -8.81
C VAL A 165 11.64 10.65 -9.90
N GLU A 166 11.52 11.03 -11.17
CA GLU A 166 11.85 10.17 -12.31
C GLU A 166 13.34 9.79 -12.34
N GLN A 167 14.22 10.72 -11.97
CA GLN A 167 15.68 10.46 -11.91
C GLN A 167 15.99 9.46 -10.79
N PHE A 168 15.34 9.60 -9.63
CA PHE A 168 15.51 8.65 -8.53
C PHE A 168 14.92 7.29 -8.86
N LEU A 169 13.76 7.24 -9.51
CA LEU A 169 13.16 5.98 -9.94
C LEU A 169 14.04 5.24 -10.95
N GLU A 170 14.72 5.95 -11.87
CA GLU A 170 15.70 5.34 -12.78
C GLU A 170 16.83 4.62 -12.01
N ILE A 171 17.39 5.31 -11.01
CA ILE A 171 18.44 4.74 -10.14
C ILE A 171 17.90 3.54 -9.36
N ILE A 172 16.72 3.69 -8.75
CA ILE A 172 16.06 2.66 -7.95
C ILE A 172 15.79 1.39 -8.78
N LEU A 173 15.28 1.54 -9.99
CA LEU A 173 15.02 0.39 -10.87
C LEU A 173 16.31 -0.35 -11.21
N LYS A 174 17.40 0.38 -11.48
CA LYS A 174 18.70 -0.21 -11.77
C LYS A 174 19.27 -0.92 -10.53
N GLU A 175 19.34 -0.26 -9.37
CA GLU A 175 19.89 -0.85 -8.14
C GLU A 175 19.10 -2.09 -7.69
N TYR A 176 17.78 -2.05 -7.81
CA TYR A 176 16.97 -3.21 -7.47
C TYR A 176 17.17 -4.38 -8.44
N LYS A 177 17.36 -4.10 -9.72
CA LYS A 177 17.70 -5.13 -10.71
C LYS A 177 19.04 -5.79 -10.37
N ASP A 178 20.08 -4.98 -10.10
CA ASP A 178 21.41 -5.49 -9.74
C ASP A 178 21.34 -6.35 -8.45
N TYR A 179 20.56 -5.92 -7.46
CA TYR A 179 20.29 -6.71 -6.25
C TYR A 179 19.63 -8.06 -6.57
N LYS A 180 18.61 -8.10 -7.43
CA LYS A 180 17.92 -9.34 -7.82
C LYS A 180 18.85 -10.30 -8.57
N GLU A 181 19.70 -9.80 -9.46
CA GLU A 181 20.68 -10.63 -10.19
C GLU A 181 21.63 -11.38 -9.26
N MET A 182 22.09 -10.72 -8.18
CA MET A 182 22.94 -11.36 -7.15
C MET A 182 22.23 -12.53 -6.48
N TRP A 183 20.92 -12.40 -6.20
CA TRP A 183 20.13 -13.48 -5.62
C TRP A 183 19.98 -14.67 -6.57
N VAL A 184 19.67 -14.42 -7.84
CA VAL A 184 19.57 -15.47 -8.86
C VAL A 184 20.90 -16.24 -8.99
N LEU A 185 22.02 -15.54 -8.95
CA LEU A 185 23.33 -16.16 -9.00
C LEU A 185 23.62 -17.01 -7.75
N ALA A 186 23.25 -16.54 -6.58
CA ALA A 186 23.43 -17.28 -5.32
C ALA A 186 22.58 -18.57 -5.30
N GLU A 187 21.30 -18.49 -5.73
CA GLU A 187 20.44 -19.66 -5.83
C GLU A 187 20.96 -20.71 -6.84
N LYS A 188 21.43 -20.25 -8.00
CA LYS A 188 22.04 -21.16 -9.00
C LYS A 188 23.24 -21.91 -8.42
N LYS A 189 24.14 -21.20 -7.70
CA LYS A 189 25.29 -21.84 -7.06
C LYS A 189 24.86 -22.84 -5.99
N ALA A 190 23.87 -22.52 -5.17
CA ALA A 190 23.36 -23.43 -4.14
C ALA A 190 22.77 -24.72 -4.74
N ARG A 191 22.08 -24.63 -5.89
CA ARG A 191 21.53 -25.81 -6.61
C ARG A 191 22.58 -26.65 -7.31
N MET A 192 23.72 -26.09 -7.69
CA MET A 192 24.81 -26.79 -8.39
C MET A 192 25.85 -27.42 -7.44
N GLY A 193 25.85 -27.02 -6.18
CA GLY A 193 26.81 -27.50 -5.16
C GLY A 193 26.25 -28.53 -4.16
N GLY A 194 25.00 -28.97 -4.35
CA GLY A 194 24.37 -30.08 -3.63
C GLY A 194 24.17 -31.27 -4.55
#